data_24c4623ca0895b51270f422a5ab881db
#
_entry.id   24c4623ca0895b51270f422a5ab881db
#
_cell.length_a   1.000
_cell.length_b   1.000
_cell.length_c   1.000
_cell.angle_alpha   90.00
_cell.angle_beta   90.00
_cell.angle_gamma   90.00
#
_symmetry.space_group_name_H-M   'P 1'
#
loop_
_entity.id
_entity.type
_entity.pdbx_description
1 polymer ?
#
loop_
_entity_poly.entity_id
_entity_poly.type
_entity_poly.pdbx_seq_one_letter_code
_entity_poly.pdbx_strand_id
1 'polypeptide(L)'
;MRSSAGNWGASQNYRQQTVTKGPRSNSLIQTLEMLILPAIDIRAGQCVRLRQGDYAQETIYSSDPAAMARTWVNQGATFLHIVDLDGAKEGHPVNEDCIQRIVQTAGVPCQLGGGLRTEEQIAQALAWGLQRVVIGTKAVNDPAWLRRACERFPGQLALGIDAKDGRVAIEGWLEVSNQPAVELARYCADWPLAAIIYTDIARDGMLAGPNLAALAEMSEAVTLPIIASGGITTLDDLRQLAQLDLAGCIIGRALYEGRLRLPEAINCVQEISRHRGAAKDKR
;
A
#
# COMPACT_ATOMS: atom_id res chain seq x y z
N MET A 1 26.47 13.86 16.67
CA MET A 1 26.19 14.17 15.26
C MET A 1 24.75 14.62 15.21
N ARG A 2 24.47 15.82 14.71
CA ARG A 2 23.14 16.43 14.80
C ARG A 2 22.27 15.91 13.67
N SER A 3 21.11 15.32 13.99
CA SER A 3 20.08 14.92 13.01
C SER A 3 19.58 16.19 12.30
N SER A 4 19.71 16.22 10.99
CA SER A 4 19.07 17.24 10.15
C SER A 4 17.58 16.91 10.02
N ALA A 5 16.79 17.31 11.00
CA ALA A 5 15.37 17.41 10.84
C ALA A 5 15.09 18.41 9.71
N GLY A 6 14.52 17.96 8.60
CA GLY A 6 14.13 18.81 7.48
C GLY A 6 13.25 19.96 7.98
N ASN A 7 13.74 21.17 7.78
CA ASN A 7 13.09 22.40 8.22
C ASN A 7 11.83 22.67 7.38
N TRP A 8 10.68 22.22 7.84
CA TRP A 8 9.37 22.51 7.26
C TRP A 8 8.78 23.85 7.74
N GLY A 9 9.55 24.62 8.46
CA GLY A 9 9.13 25.90 9.01
C GLY A 9 9.84 27.06 8.37
N ALA A 10 9.28 27.67 7.35
CA ALA A 10 9.10 29.12 7.19
C ALA A 10 8.73 29.51 5.76
N SER A 11 7.61 30.21 5.68
CA SER A 11 7.23 31.16 4.63
C SER A 11 6.94 30.61 3.22
N GLN A 12 5.74 30.06 3.05
CA GLN A 12 4.91 30.52 1.93
C GLN A 12 3.46 30.59 2.40
N ASN A 13 2.87 31.76 2.34
CA ASN A 13 1.45 32.00 2.52
C ASN A 13 0.67 31.17 1.49
N TYR A 14 0.33 29.94 1.83
CA TYR A 14 -0.66 29.17 1.09
C TYR A 14 -2.01 29.83 1.35
N ARG A 15 -2.46 30.64 0.38
CA ARG A 15 -3.88 30.96 0.26
C ARG A 15 -4.63 29.64 0.28
N GLN A 16 -5.54 29.50 1.22
CA GLN A 16 -6.58 28.47 1.22
C GLN A 16 -7.39 28.62 -0.08
N GLN A 17 -6.95 27.94 -1.14
CA GLN A 17 -7.83 27.68 -2.27
C GLN A 17 -8.69 26.51 -1.84
N THR A 18 -9.94 26.79 -1.53
CA THR A 18 -11.00 25.80 -1.47
C THR A 18 -11.06 25.14 -2.85
N VAL A 19 -10.47 23.95 -2.97
CA VAL A 19 -10.62 23.11 -4.16
C VAL A 19 -12.06 22.62 -4.13
N THR A 20 -12.93 23.34 -4.83
CA THR A 20 -14.26 22.82 -5.16
C THR A 20 -14.04 21.64 -6.10
N LYS A 21 -14.47 20.44 -5.67
CA LYS A 21 -14.54 19.26 -6.55
C LYS A 21 -15.36 19.67 -7.78
N GLY A 22 -14.67 19.86 -8.92
CA GLY A 22 -15.34 20.00 -10.21
C GLY A 22 -16.19 18.76 -10.49
N PRO A 23 -17.27 18.87 -11.30
CA PRO A 23 -18.09 17.70 -11.63
C PRO A 23 -17.18 16.65 -12.27
N ARG A 24 -17.14 15.45 -11.65
CA ARG A 24 -16.49 14.27 -12.23
C ARG A 24 -17.08 14.12 -13.63
N SER A 25 -16.23 14.20 -14.66
CA SER A 25 -16.66 13.99 -16.03
C SER A 25 -17.37 12.64 -16.12
N ASN A 26 -18.56 12.63 -16.71
CA ASN A 26 -19.45 11.49 -16.88
C ASN A 26 -18.92 10.55 -18.00
N SER A 27 -17.64 10.15 -17.93
CA SER A 27 -17.11 9.03 -18.69
C SER A 27 -17.31 7.80 -17.82
N LEU A 28 -18.24 6.91 -18.22
CA LEU A 28 -18.45 5.53 -17.75
C LEU A 28 -17.59 5.19 -16.53
N ILE A 29 -18.00 5.60 -15.33
CA ILE A 29 -17.36 5.18 -14.09
C ILE A 29 -17.69 3.69 -13.98
N GLN A 30 -16.86 2.84 -14.59
CA GLN A 30 -16.71 1.49 -14.13
C GLN A 30 -16.45 1.64 -12.63
N THR A 31 -17.35 1.19 -11.81
CA THR A 31 -17.12 0.97 -10.38
C THR A 31 -15.98 -0.03 -10.33
N LEU A 32 -14.75 0.46 -10.24
CA LEU A 32 -13.58 -0.40 -10.12
C LEU A 32 -13.80 -1.21 -8.85
N GLU A 33 -13.84 -2.53 -9.03
CA GLU A 33 -13.93 -3.48 -7.94
C GLU A 33 -12.73 -3.28 -7.02
N MET A 34 -12.96 -3.22 -5.70
CA MET A 34 -11.88 -3.11 -4.72
C MET A 34 -10.97 -4.33 -4.80
N LEU A 35 -9.71 -4.15 -5.16
CA LEU A 35 -8.74 -5.24 -5.29
C LEU A 35 -8.35 -5.81 -3.93
N ILE A 36 -8.19 -7.13 -3.85
CA ILE A 36 -7.57 -7.79 -2.70
C ILE A 36 -6.14 -8.15 -3.06
N LEU A 37 -5.18 -7.63 -2.30
CA LEU A 37 -3.75 -7.84 -2.49
C LEU A 37 -3.20 -8.69 -1.33
N PRO A 38 -3.03 -10.01 -1.49
CA PRO A 38 -2.30 -10.81 -0.51
C PRO A 38 -0.87 -10.30 -0.35
N ALA A 39 -0.41 -10.16 0.90
CA ALA A 39 0.93 -9.71 1.21
C ALA A 39 1.90 -10.88 1.35
N ILE A 40 3.11 -10.73 0.81
CA ILE A 40 4.25 -11.63 0.97
C ILE A 40 5.43 -10.81 1.48
N ASP A 41 5.70 -10.90 2.77
CA ASP A 41 6.87 -10.28 3.38
C ASP A 41 8.05 -11.26 3.31
N ILE A 42 9.19 -10.77 2.85
CA ILE A 42 10.41 -11.57 2.66
C ILE A 42 11.45 -11.09 3.66
N ARG A 43 12.01 -12.04 4.41
CA ARG A 43 13.18 -11.83 5.25
C ARG A 43 14.10 -13.05 5.17
N ALA A 44 15.38 -12.81 4.92
CA ALA A 44 16.38 -13.87 4.73
C ALA A 44 15.93 -14.95 3.73
N GLY A 45 15.27 -14.56 2.64
CA GLY A 45 14.74 -15.46 1.61
C GLY A 45 13.49 -16.27 2.01
N GLN A 46 12.92 -16.02 3.19
CA GLN A 46 11.74 -16.73 3.71
C GLN A 46 10.51 -15.82 3.72
N CYS A 47 9.32 -16.44 3.62
CA CYS A 47 8.05 -15.75 3.78
C CYS A 47 7.71 -15.65 5.26
N VAL A 48 7.64 -14.42 5.76
CA VAL A 48 7.48 -14.14 7.19
C VAL A 48 6.33 -13.15 7.45
N ARG A 49 5.96 -12.99 8.71
CA ARG A 49 5.12 -11.87 9.18
C ARG A 49 5.72 -11.33 10.47
N LEU A 50 5.81 -10.02 10.55
CA LEU A 50 6.16 -9.31 11.77
C LEU A 50 4.89 -8.88 12.51
N ARG A 51 4.97 -8.75 13.82
CA ARG A 51 3.90 -8.13 14.61
C ARG A 51 4.24 -6.65 14.80
N GLN A 52 3.41 -5.76 14.27
CA GLN A 52 3.63 -4.29 14.31
C GLN A 52 5.03 -3.88 13.82
N GLY A 53 5.57 -4.56 12.81
CA GLY A 53 6.90 -4.28 12.27
C GLY A 53 8.08 -4.68 13.17
N ASP A 54 7.84 -5.33 14.31
CA ASP A 54 8.89 -5.75 15.25
C ASP A 54 9.65 -6.97 14.72
N TYR A 55 10.91 -6.78 14.35
CA TYR A 55 11.80 -7.84 13.86
C TYR A 55 12.11 -8.93 14.89
N ALA A 56 11.89 -8.65 16.19
CA ALA A 56 12.02 -9.66 17.25
C ALA A 56 10.77 -10.55 17.39
N GLN A 57 9.63 -10.14 16.79
CA GLN A 57 8.37 -10.86 16.81
C GLN A 57 8.02 -11.38 15.42
N GLU A 58 8.93 -12.16 14.85
CA GLU A 58 8.77 -12.79 13.54
C GLU A 58 8.10 -14.15 13.64
N THR A 59 7.23 -14.45 12.68
CA THR A 59 6.69 -15.78 12.42
C THR A 59 7.00 -16.18 10.98
N ILE A 60 7.68 -17.31 10.79
CA ILE A 60 7.98 -17.87 9.47
C ILE A 60 6.81 -18.76 9.04
N TYR A 61 6.28 -18.54 7.84
CA TYR A 61 5.17 -19.29 7.25
C TYR A 61 5.61 -20.18 6.10
N SER A 62 6.69 -19.86 5.41
CA SER A 62 7.22 -20.67 4.32
C SER A 62 8.69 -20.36 4.07
N SER A 63 9.47 -21.39 3.75
CA SER A 63 10.85 -21.24 3.25
C SER A 63 10.91 -20.94 1.75
N ASP A 64 9.77 -20.97 1.04
CA ASP A 64 9.68 -20.67 -0.40
C ASP A 64 8.58 -19.61 -0.66
N PRO A 65 8.94 -18.33 -0.72
CA PRO A 65 8.00 -17.26 -1.03
C PRO A 65 7.36 -17.36 -2.43
N ALA A 66 8.04 -17.97 -3.41
CA ALA A 66 7.48 -18.19 -4.75
C ALA A 66 6.36 -19.25 -4.72
N ALA A 67 6.51 -20.30 -3.90
CA ALA A 67 5.43 -21.27 -3.67
C ALA A 67 4.23 -20.61 -2.97
N MET A 68 4.47 -19.67 -2.06
CA MET A 68 3.41 -18.89 -1.41
C MET A 68 2.67 -18.02 -2.43
N ALA A 69 3.38 -17.33 -3.32
CA ALA A 69 2.77 -16.55 -4.41
C ALA A 69 1.86 -17.42 -5.27
N ARG A 70 2.34 -18.60 -5.67
CA ARG A 70 1.54 -19.60 -6.42
C ARG A 70 0.29 -20.02 -5.66
N THR A 71 0.39 -20.20 -4.34
CA THR A 71 -0.75 -20.54 -3.49
C THR A 71 -1.81 -19.45 -3.52
N TRP A 72 -1.43 -18.19 -3.41
CA TRP A 72 -2.38 -17.08 -3.47
C TRP A 72 -3.02 -16.94 -4.86
N VAL A 73 -2.23 -17.08 -5.93
CA VAL A 73 -2.76 -17.02 -7.30
C VAL A 73 -3.74 -18.17 -7.56
N ASN A 74 -3.43 -19.38 -7.13
CA ASN A 74 -4.34 -20.53 -7.24
C ASN A 74 -5.64 -20.35 -6.44
N GLN A 75 -5.64 -19.49 -5.42
CA GLN A 75 -6.82 -19.09 -4.66
C GLN A 75 -7.55 -17.88 -5.25
N GLY A 76 -7.11 -17.36 -6.41
CA GLY A 76 -7.78 -16.29 -7.15
C GLY A 76 -7.16 -14.91 -6.98
N ALA A 77 -5.98 -14.77 -6.38
CA ALA A 77 -5.28 -13.47 -6.35
C ALA A 77 -5.00 -12.97 -7.77
N THR A 78 -5.36 -11.73 -8.05
CA THR A 78 -5.11 -11.04 -9.33
C THR A 78 -4.03 -9.97 -9.22
N PHE A 79 -3.54 -9.72 -8.01
CA PHE A 79 -2.45 -8.78 -7.72
C PHE A 79 -1.78 -9.20 -6.40
N LEU A 80 -0.44 -9.10 -6.31
CA LEU A 80 0.31 -9.41 -5.10
C LEU A 80 1.04 -8.17 -4.55
N HIS A 81 1.11 -8.07 -3.22
CA HIS A 81 1.93 -7.08 -2.53
C HIS A 81 3.14 -7.78 -1.90
N ILE A 82 4.34 -7.38 -2.30
CA ILE A 82 5.61 -7.96 -1.84
C ILE A 82 6.35 -6.92 -1.01
N VAL A 83 6.93 -7.33 0.12
CA VAL A 83 7.78 -6.48 0.95
C VAL A 83 9.13 -7.15 1.16
N ASP A 84 10.21 -6.48 0.76
CA ASP A 84 11.58 -6.84 1.12
C ASP A 84 11.92 -6.22 2.48
N LEU A 85 11.73 -6.98 3.56
CA LEU A 85 11.98 -6.49 4.93
C LEU A 85 13.46 -6.24 5.20
N ASP A 86 14.36 -7.08 4.64
CA ASP A 86 15.80 -6.84 4.74
C ASP A 86 16.16 -5.58 3.95
N GLY A 87 15.61 -5.41 2.75
CA GLY A 87 15.78 -4.21 1.96
C GLY A 87 15.25 -2.94 2.65
N ALA A 88 14.11 -3.03 3.33
CA ALA A 88 13.57 -1.91 4.10
C ALA A 88 14.55 -1.44 5.18
N LYS A 89 15.23 -2.39 5.85
CA LYS A 89 16.24 -2.13 6.88
C LYS A 89 17.55 -1.59 6.29
N GLU A 90 18.06 -2.23 5.24
CA GLU A 90 19.38 -1.90 4.65
C GLU A 90 19.34 -0.68 3.72
N GLY A 91 18.16 -0.33 3.18
CA GLY A 91 17.97 0.82 2.28
C GLY A 91 18.31 0.55 0.82
N HIS A 92 18.42 -0.70 0.46
CA HIS A 92 18.55 -1.20 -0.91
C HIS A 92 17.92 -2.60 -0.99
N PRO A 93 17.48 -3.08 -2.18
CA PRO A 93 16.98 -4.44 -2.34
C PRO A 93 18.01 -5.48 -1.86
N VAL A 94 17.55 -6.49 -1.10
CA VAL A 94 18.39 -7.57 -0.56
C VAL A 94 17.96 -8.91 -1.09
N ASN A 95 16.64 -9.15 -1.22
CA ASN A 95 16.08 -10.43 -1.62
C ASN A 95 15.75 -10.48 -3.14
N GLU A 96 16.61 -9.92 -4.00
CA GLU A 96 16.37 -9.77 -5.45
C GLU A 96 15.99 -11.08 -6.14
N ASP A 97 16.78 -12.14 -5.98
CA ASP A 97 16.52 -13.45 -6.60
C ASP A 97 15.16 -14.03 -6.17
N CYS A 98 14.81 -13.82 -4.90
CA CYS A 98 13.54 -14.28 -4.35
C CYS A 98 12.37 -13.51 -4.97
N ILE A 99 12.48 -12.18 -5.07
CA ILE A 99 11.47 -11.30 -5.68
C ILE A 99 11.26 -11.66 -7.16
N GLN A 100 12.34 -11.83 -7.92
CA GLN A 100 12.26 -12.23 -9.33
C GLN A 100 11.57 -13.58 -9.51
N ARG A 101 11.88 -14.58 -8.66
CA ARG A 101 11.19 -15.88 -8.68
C ARG A 101 9.70 -15.75 -8.35
N ILE A 102 9.32 -14.88 -7.40
CA ILE A 102 7.92 -14.61 -7.11
C ILE A 102 7.21 -14.05 -8.35
N VAL A 103 7.75 -13.00 -8.96
CA VAL A 103 7.17 -12.35 -10.14
C VAL A 103 6.99 -13.32 -11.29
N GLN A 104 8.03 -14.12 -11.60
CA GLN A 104 7.98 -15.13 -12.66
C GLN A 104 6.95 -16.23 -12.37
N THR A 105 6.83 -16.63 -11.11
CA THR A 105 5.92 -17.72 -10.70
C THR A 105 4.47 -17.27 -10.61
N ALA A 106 4.23 -16.03 -10.18
CA ALA A 106 2.88 -15.50 -9.94
C ALA A 106 2.07 -15.37 -11.24
N GLY A 107 2.70 -14.88 -12.32
CA GLY A 107 1.99 -14.63 -13.59
C GLY A 107 0.87 -13.57 -13.49
N VAL A 108 0.78 -12.87 -12.37
CA VAL A 108 -0.13 -11.75 -12.11
C VAL A 108 0.69 -10.50 -11.73
N PRO A 109 0.15 -9.29 -11.91
CA PRO A 109 0.80 -8.07 -11.47
C PRO A 109 1.24 -8.13 -10.00
N CYS A 110 2.45 -7.62 -9.72
CA CYS A 110 3.01 -7.51 -8.39
C CYS A 110 3.47 -6.09 -8.11
N GLN A 111 3.40 -5.67 -6.85
CA GLN A 111 4.06 -4.46 -6.36
C GLN A 111 5.08 -4.81 -5.29
N LEU A 112 6.16 -4.03 -5.22
CA LEU A 112 7.25 -4.23 -4.26
C LEU A 112 7.45 -3.00 -3.39
N GLY A 113 7.48 -3.18 -2.08
CA GLY A 113 7.98 -2.24 -1.10
C GLY A 113 9.26 -2.75 -0.42
N GLY A 114 10.01 -1.84 0.19
CA GLY A 114 11.22 -2.17 0.93
C GLY A 114 12.53 -1.82 0.19
N GLY A 115 13.31 -0.90 0.76
CA GLY A 115 14.67 -0.61 0.32
C GLY A 115 14.86 0.25 -0.93
N LEU A 116 13.80 0.68 -1.61
CA LEU A 116 13.90 1.44 -2.86
C LEU A 116 14.09 2.93 -2.55
N ARG A 117 15.30 3.45 -2.74
CA ARG A 117 15.70 4.83 -2.38
C ARG A 117 16.32 5.62 -3.54
N THR A 118 16.61 4.99 -4.69
CA THR A 118 17.16 5.64 -5.89
C THR A 118 16.38 5.30 -7.15
N GLU A 119 16.50 6.13 -8.19
CA GLU A 119 15.83 5.90 -9.46
C GLU A 119 16.38 4.68 -10.19
N GLU A 120 17.67 4.35 -9.99
CA GLU A 120 18.31 3.16 -10.54
C GLU A 120 17.70 1.88 -9.93
N GLN A 121 17.49 1.87 -8.59
CA GLN A 121 16.83 0.76 -7.90
C GLN A 121 15.38 0.60 -8.36
N ILE A 122 14.66 1.71 -8.58
CA ILE A 122 13.30 1.67 -9.16
C ILE A 122 13.32 1.06 -10.55
N ALA A 123 14.19 1.55 -11.43
CA ALA A 123 14.31 1.04 -12.81
C ALA A 123 14.65 -0.46 -12.82
N GLN A 124 15.58 -0.90 -11.95
CA GLN A 124 15.95 -2.29 -11.79
C GLN A 124 14.78 -3.15 -11.32
N ALA A 125 14.08 -2.72 -10.28
CA ALA A 125 12.91 -3.43 -9.77
C ALA A 125 11.79 -3.57 -10.81
N LEU A 126 11.52 -2.51 -11.57
CA LEU A 126 10.56 -2.56 -12.68
C LEU A 126 11.02 -3.50 -13.81
N ALA A 127 12.34 -3.58 -14.07
CA ALA A 127 12.91 -4.52 -15.05
C ALA A 127 12.76 -5.99 -14.64
N TRP A 128 12.56 -6.30 -13.35
CA TRP A 128 12.20 -7.65 -12.89
C TRP A 128 10.77 -8.06 -13.24
N GLY A 129 9.98 -7.15 -13.81
CA GLY A 129 8.59 -7.40 -14.20
C GLY A 129 7.55 -6.95 -13.17
N LEU A 130 7.93 -6.15 -12.19
CA LEU A 130 6.97 -5.55 -11.25
C LEU A 130 6.08 -4.53 -11.96
N GLN A 131 4.80 -4.54 -11.64
CA GLN A 131 3.83 -3.55 -12.17
C GLN A 131 4.09 -2.16 -11.60
N ARG A 132 4.46 -2.08 -10.31
CA ARG A 132 4.78 -0.84 -9.62
C ARG A 132 5.64 -1.09 -8.38
N VAL A 133 6.25 -0.04 -7.89
CA VAL A 133 7.03 -0.05 -6.64
C VAL A 133 6.47 0.92 -5.61
N VAL A 134 6.68 0.62 -4.34
CA VAL A 134 6.16 1.42 -3.21
C VAL A 134 7.31 2.18 -2.57
N ILE A 135 7.17 3.50 -2.50
CA ILE A 135 8.14 4.41 -1.90
C ILE A 135 7.55 4.97 -0.60
N GLY A 136 8.17 4.64 0.53
CA GLY A 136 7.78 5.10 1.87
C GLY A 136 8.72 6.19 2.40
N THR A 137 9.57 5.88 3.36
CA THR A 137 10.48 6.80 4.08
C THR A 137 11.20 7.81 3.18
N LYS A 138 11.72 7.38 2.01
CA LYS A 138 12.40 8.28 1.06
C LYS A 138 11.48 9.38 0.55
N ALA A 139 10.21 9.09 0.33
CA ALA A 139 9.21 10.07 -0.12
C ALA A 139 8.97 11.16 0.94
N VAL A 140 8.94 10.79 2.21
CA VAL A 140 8.74 11.71 3.33
C VAL A 140 9.98 12.60 3.53
N ASN A 141 11.17 12.00 3.44
CA ASN A 141 12.42 12.70 3.66
C ASN A 141 12.83 13.62 2.50
N ASP A 142 12.40 13.30 1.27
CA ASP A 142 12.74 14.04 0.05
C ASP A 142 11.56 14.03 -0.95
N PRO A 143 10.51 14.82 -0.69
CA PRO A 143 9.34 14.88 -1.58
C PRO A 143 9.67 15.41 -2.98
N ALA A 144 10.68 16.29 -3.10
CA ALA A 144 11.10 16.81 -4.39
C ALA A 144 11.73 15.72 -5.27
N TRP A 145 12.49 14.81 -4.66
CA TRP A 145 12.98 13.61 -5.35
C TRP A 145 11.82 12.70 -5.79
N LEU A 146 10.84 12.45 -4.91
CA LEU A 146 9.70 11.62 -5.26
C LEU A 146 8.95 12.20 -6.47
N ARG A 147 8.75 13.52 -6.51
CA ARG A 147 8.09 14.18 -7.65
C ARG A 147 8.84 13.90 -8.96
N ARG A 148 10.17 14.08 -8.99
CA ARG A 148 10.98 13.77 -10.19
C ARG A 148 10.92 12.29 -10.56
N ALA A 149 10.96 11.40 -9.57
CA ALA A 149 10.82 9.96 -9.81
C ALA A 149 9.45 9.61 -10.40
N CYS A 150 8.35 10.25 -9.92
CA CYS A 150 7.02 10.06 -10.51
C CYS A 150 6.95 10.54 -11.97
N GLU A 151 7.61 11.65 -12.30
CA GLU A 151 7.69 12.17 -13.67
C GLU A 151 8.48 11.22 -14.59
N ARG A 152 9.50 10.54 -14.08
CA ARG A 152 10.31 9.55 -14.80
C ARG A 152 9.61 8.19 -14.96
N PHE A 153 8.83 7.78 -13.95
CA PHE A 153 8.13 6.50 -13.91
C PHE A 153 6.61 6.70 -13.71
N PRO A 154 5.91 7.39 -14.64
CA PRO A 154 4.52 7.78 -14.45
C PRO A 154 3.61 6.56 -14.31
N GLY A 155 2.77 6.55 -13.24
CA GLY A 155 1.85 5.45 -12.95
C GLY A 155 2.51 4.15 -12.47
N GLN A 156 3.83 4.14 -12.21
CA GLN A 156 4.56 2.97 -11.73
C GLN A 156 5.02 3.09 -10.28
N LEU A 157 4.80 4.23 -9.62
CA LEU A 157 5.12 4.45 -8.22
C LEU A 157 3.85 4.53 -7.38
N ALA A 158 3.84 3.85 -6.24
CA ALA A 158 2.85 4.04 -5.20
C ALA A 158 3.52 4.72 -3.98
N LEU A 159 2.82 5.69 -3.37
CA LEU A 159 3.27 6.31 -2.14
C LEU A 159 2.82 5.46 -0.94
N GLY A 160 3.77 4.91 -0.18
CA GLY A 160 3.52 4.26 1.10
C GLY A 160 3.43 5.31 2.21
N ILE A 161 2.28 5.41 2.85
CA ILE A 161 2.05 6.23 4.04
C ILE A 161 1.74 5.30 5.20
N ASP A 162 2.77 4.99 5.97
CA ASP A 162 2.62 4.27 7.23
C ASP A 162 2.32 5.29 8.32
N ALA A 163 1.25 5.11 9.08
CA ALA A 163 0.80 6.12 10.03
C ALA A 163 0.48 5.53 11.40
N LYS A 164 0.78 6.31 12.44
CA LYS A 164 0.34 6.08 13.82
C LYS A 164 -0.35 7.34 14.31
N ASP A 165 -1.57 7.19 14.79
CA ASP A 165 -2.38 8.31 15.30
C ASP A 165 -2.47 9.48 14.29
N GLY A 166 -2.62 9.15 12.98
CA GLY A 166 -2.72 10.12 11.88
C GLY A 166 -1.40 10.79 11.47
N ARG A 167 -0.26 10.42 12.07
CA ARG A 167 1.07 10.96 11.76
C ARG A 167 1.92 9.93 11.05
N VAL A 168 2.72 10.39 10.07
CA VAL A 168 3.56 9.51 9.25
C VAL A 168 4.68 8.90 10.08
N ALA A 169 4.80 7.57 10.01
CA ALA A 169 5.92 6.81 10.55
C ALA A 169 7.00 6.60 9.47
N ILE A 170 8.25 6.64 9.87
CA ILE A 170 9.44 6.51 9.01
C ILE A 170 10.43 5.51 9.60
N GLU A 171 11.52 5.23 8.87
CA GLU A 171 12.63 4.37 9.31
C GLU A 171 12.15 2.96 9.76
N GLY A 172 11.25 2.34 8.98
CA GLY A 172 10.70 1.02 9.35
C GLY A 172 9.84 1.06 10.61
N TRP A 173 9.10 2.16 10.81
CA TRP A 173 8.17 2.43 11.92
C TRP A 173 8.85 2.75 13.27
N LEU A 174 10.17 2.94 13.27
CA LEU A 174 10.94 3.27 14.48
C LEU A 174 10.74 4.72 14.95
N GLU A 175 10.36 5.60 14.04
CA GLU A 175 10.14 7.02 14.31
C GLU A 175 8.77 7.46 13.78
N VAL A 176 8.04 8.26 14.58
CA VAL A 176 6.80 8.92 14.15
C VAL A 176 7.12 10.40 13.95
N SER A 177 6.96 10.86 12.72
CA SER A 177 7.20 12.26 12.36
C SER A 177 6.07 13.18 12.84
N ASN A 178 6.30 14.50 12.75
CA ASN A 178 5.23 15.48 12.99
C ASN A 178 4.32 15.70 11.77
N GLN A 179 4.59 15.05 10.63
CA GLN A 179 3.84 15.20 9.39
C GLN A 179 2.48 14.49 9.47
N PRO A 180 1.35 15.22 9.32
CA PRO A 180 0.05 14.56 9.18
C PRO A 180 -0.03 13.75 7.88
N ALA A 181 -0.52 12.51 7.96
CA ALA A 181 -0.61 11.60 6.84
C ALA A 181 -1.47 12.14 5.69
N VAL A 182 -2.59 12.75 6.01
CA VAL A 182 -3.52 13.35 5.03
C VAL A 182 -2.90 14.56 4.32
N GLU A 183 -2.10 15.36 5.02
CA GLU A 183 -1.42 16.50 4.39
C GLU A 183 -0.33 16.06 3.41
N LEU A 184 0.40 14.99 3.74
CA LEU A 184 1.35 14.38 2.80
C LEU A 184 0.63 13.87 1.56
N ALA A 185 -0.50 13.19 1.74
CA ALA A 185 -1.31 12.71 0.62
C ALA A 185 -1.80 13.87 -0.27
N ARG A 186 -2.31 14.96 0.32
CA ARG A 186 -2.74 16.15 -0.42
C ARG A 186 -1.59 16.82 -1.17
N TYR A 187 -0.41 16.87 -0.57
CA TYR A 187 0.78 17.45 -1.20
C TYR A 187 1.19 16.70 -2.47
N CYS A 188 1.00 15.38 -2.49
CA CYS A 188 1.34 14.53 -3.62
C CYS A 188 0.16 14.26 -4.58
N ALA A 189 -1.03 14.82 -4.33
CA ALA A 189 -2.28 14.45 -5.01
C ALA A 189 -2.26 14.63 -6.54
N ASP A 190 -1.53 15.64 -7.04
CA ASP A 190 -1.45 15.95 -8.47
C ASP A 190 -0.25 15.28 -9.18
N TRP A 191 0.49 14.43 -8.47
CA TRP A 191 1.64 13.73 -9.08
C TRP A 191 1.19 12.46 -9.79
N PRO A 192 1.92 11.99 -10.82
CA PRO A 192 1.55 10.80 -11.58
C PRO A 192 1.83 9.49 -10.80
N LEU A 193 1.34 9.41 -9.57
CA LEU A 193 1.36 8.22 -8.73
C LEU A 193 0.31 7.21 -9.19
N ALA A 194 0.62 5.93 -9.05
CA ALA A 194 -0.32 4.83 -9.30
C ALA A 194 -1.38 4.71 -8.20
N ALA A 195 -0.98 4.93 -6.95
CA ALA A 195 -1.84 4.81 -5.78
C ALA A 195 -1.15 5.40 -4.53
N ILE A 196 -1.92 5.59 -3.47
CA ILE A 196 -1.43 5.73 -2.10
C ILE A 196 -1.78 4.46 -1.34
N ILE A 197 -0.81 3.86 -0.66
CA ILE A 197 -1.02 2.75 0.27
C ILE A 197 -0.99 3.35 1.67
N TYR A 198 -2.12 3.31 2.36
CA TYR A 198 -2.22 3.80 3.73
C TYR A 198 -2.22 2.63 4.71
N THR A 199 -1.19 2.56 5.56
CA THR A 199 -1.06 1.55 6.61
C THR A 199 -1.24 2.17 7.99
N ASP A 200 -2.25 1.71 8.75
CA ASP A 200 -2.29 1.98 10.20
C ASP A 200 -1.40 0.98 10.93
N ILE A 201 -0.21 1.45 11.35
CA ILE A 201 0.81 0.57 11.97
C ILE A 201 0.42 0.09 13.37
N ALA A 202 -0.50 0.78 14.05
CA ALA A 202 -1.00 0.32 15.34
C ALA A 202 -1.94 -0.89 15.20
N ARG A 203 -2.52 -1.07 14.01
CA ARG A 203 -3.42 -2.17 13.69
C ARG A 203 -2.75 -3.28 12.88
N ASP A 204 -1.61 -2.97 12.22
CA ASP A 204 -0.95 -3.97 11.39
C ASP A 204 -0.47 -5.19 12.18
N GLY A 205 -0.80 -6.38 11.68
CA GLY A 205 -0.49 -7.65 12.34
C GLY A 205 -1.29 -7.92 13.63
N MET A 206 -2.23 -7.05 14.06
CA MET A 206 -2.95 -7.18 15.33
C MET A 206 -4.29 -7.91 15.23
N LEU A 207 -4.80 -8.17 14.01
CA LEU A 207 -6.10 -8.82 13.80
C LEU A 207 -7.26 -8.07 14.51
N ALA A 208 -7.23 -6.75 14.50
CA ALA A 208 -8.14 -5.88 15.26
C ALA A 208 -9.08 -5.03 14.38
N GLY A 209 -9.17 -5.35 13.09
CA GLY A 209 -9.91 -4.58 12.09
C GLY A 209 -9.15 -3.32 11.61
N PRO A 210 -9.48 -2.80 10.41
CA PRO A 210 -8.86 -1.62 9.82
C PRO A 210 -9.28 -0.32 10.51
N ASN A 211 -8.53 0.76 10.29
CA ASN A 211 -8.89 2.10 10.75
C ASN A 211 -9.80 2.78 9.74
N LEU A 212 -11.10 2.50 9.81
CA LEU A 212 -12.08 3.00 8.84
C LEU A 212 -12.18 4.53 8.83
N ALA A 213 -12.05 5.17 9.99
CA ALA A 213 -12.13 6.64 10.07
C ALA A 213 -10.97 7.31 9.34
N ALA A 214 -9.73 6.85 9.56
CA ALA A 214 -8.56 7.38 8.87
C ALA A 214 -8.60 7.08 7.37
N LEU A 215 -9.09 5.91 6.95
CA LEU A 215 -9.24 5.56 5.54
C LEU A 215 -10.33 6.40 4.85
N ALA A 216 -11.44 6.69 5.53
CA ALA A 216 -12.47 7.60 5.02
C ALA A 216 -11.91 9.01 4.82
N GLU A 217 -11.22 9.57 5.84
CA GLU A 217 -10.57 10.86 5.75
C GLU A 217 -9.56 10.91 4.58
N MET A 218 -8.75 9.86 4.43
CA MET A 218 -7.76 9.76 3.35
C MET A 218 -8.44 9.73 1.97
N SER A 219 -9.49 8.92 1.79
CA SER A 219 -10.19 8.80 0.51
C SER A 219 -10.97 10.07 0.12
N GLU A 220 -11.40 10.85 1.11
CA GLU A 220 -12.05 12.15 0.88
C GLU A 220 -11.03 13.25 0.56
N ALA A 221 -9.81 13.14 1.07
CA ALA A 221 -8.78 14.17 0.96
C ALA A 221 -8.15 14.28 -0.43
N VAL A 222 -8.10 13.17 -1.19
CA VAL A 222 -7.41 13.08 -2.50
C VAL A 222 -8.23 12.33 -3.54
N THR A 223 -7.88 12.50 -4.81
CA THR A 223 -8.47 11.76 -5.93
C THR A 223 -7.65 10.55 -6.36
N LEU A 224 -6.41 10.43 -5.85
CA LEU A 224 -5.55 9.26 -6.11
C LEU A 224 -6.20 7.98 -5.56
N PRO A 225 -5.99 6.83 -6.24
CA PRO A 225 -6.44 5.54 -5.74
C PRO A 225 -5.85 5.23 -4.36
N ILE A 226 -6.69 4.93 -3.38
CA ILE A 226 -6.26 4.55 -2.02
C ILE A 226 -6.33 3.04 -1.85
N ILE A 227 -5.27 2.45 -1.31
CA ILE A 227 -5.19 1.05 -0.92
C ILE A 227 -5.04 0.98 0.60
N ALA A 228 -6.00 0.34 1.26
CA ALA A 228 -5.97 0.14 2.70
C ALA A 228 -4.96 -0.95 3.10
N SER A 229 -4.26 -0.74 4.20
CA SER A 229 -3.35 -1.73 4.81
C SER A 229 -3.42 -1.67 6.33
N GLY A 230 -3.22 -2.83 6.97
CA GLY A 230 -3.20 -2.98 8.42
C GLY A 230 -4.55 -3.38 9.04
N GLY A 231 -4.54 -4.44 9.84
CA GLY A 231 -5.64 -4.87 10.69
C GLY A 231 -6.76 -5.69 10.07
N ILE A 232 -6.91 -5.75 8.75
CA ILE A 232 -8.01 -6.43 8.05
C ILE A 232 -8.03 -7.91 8.41
N THR A 233 -9.17 -8.40 8.92
CA THR A 233 -9.24 -9.72 9.58
C THR A 233 -10.47 -10.53 9.21
N THR A 234 -11.60 -9.86 8.93
CA THR A 234 -12.91 -10.50 8.74
C THR A 234 -13.57 -10.08 7.44
N LEU A 235 -14.58 -10.85 6.99
CA LEU A 235 -15.43 -10.45 5.85
C LEU A 235 -16.22 -9.17 6.16
N ASP A 236 -16.53 -8.91 7.43
CA ASP A 236 -17.20 -7.67 7.83
C ASP A 236 -16.30 -6.44 7.65
N ASP A 237 -15.02 -6.56 7.96
CA ASP A 237 -14.04 -5.51 7.65
C ASP A 237 -14.05 -5.18 6.15
N LEU A 238 -14.09 -6.20 5.28
CA LEU A 238 -14.15 -6.01 3.83
C LEU A 238 -15.46 -5.34 3.39
N ARG A 239 -16.60 -5.69 4.00
CA ARG A 239 -17.88 -5.02 3.74
C ARG A 239 -17.84 -3.55 4.11
N GLN A 240 -17.21 -3.21 5.24
CA GLN A 240 -17.06 -1.83 5.69
C GLN A 240 -16.09 -1.05 4.79
N LEU A 241 -14.93 -1.62 4.44
CA LEU A 241 -13.98 -1.03 3.49
C LEU A 241 -14.60 -0.78 2.12
N ALA A 242 -15.41 -1.72 1.64
CA ALA A 242 -16.11 -1.57 0.36
C ALA A 242 -17.14 -0.44 0.36
N GLN A 243 -17.57 0.13 1.52
CA GLN A 243 -18.39 1.35 1.57
C GLN A 243 -17.57 2.62 1.29
N LEU A 244 -16.26 2.56 1.46
CA LEU A 244 -15.35 3.64 1.12
C LEU A 244 -14.95 3.57 -0.37
N ASP A 245 -14.50 4.68 -0.93
CA ASP A 245 -14.04 4.75 -2.34
C ASP A 245 -12.56 4.34 -2.41
N LEU A 246 -12.27 3.05 -2.13
CA LEU A 246 -10.93 2.48 -2.10
C LEU A 246 -10.66 1.66 -3.36
N ALA A 247 -9.43 1.76 -3.88
CA ALA A 247 -8.98 0.97 -5.03
C ALA A 247 -8.61 -0.49 -4.65
N GLY A 248 -8.29 -0.73 -3.39
CA GLY A 248 -7.94 -2.07 -2.93
C GLY A 248 -7.63 -2.13 -1.44
N CYS A 249 -7.32 -3.34 -0.98
CA CYS A 249 -6.81 -3.57 0.35
C CYS A 249 -5.74 -4.67 0.37
N ILE A 250 -4.72 -4.48 1.21
CA ILE A 250 -3.64 -5.44 1.45
C ILE A 250 -4.02 -6.29 2.65
N ILE A 251 -3.98 -7.60 2.49
CA ILE A 251 -4.27 -8.56 3.57
C ILE A 251 -3.05 -9.45 3.78
N GLY A 252 -2.50 -9.40 4.97
CA GLY A 252 -1.37 -10.22 5.39
C GLY A 252 -1.81 -11.32 6.35
N ARG A 253 -1.52 -11.12 7.63
CA ARG A 253 -1.61 -12.11 8.71
C ARG A 253 -2.92 -12.91 8.74
N ALA A 254 -4.05 -12.26 8.48
CA ALA A 254 -5.36 -12.91 8.50
C ALA A 254 -5.48 -14.08 7.50
N LEU A 255 -4.85 -13.97 6.33
CA LEU A 255 -4.81 -15.05 5.32
C LEU A 255 -3.93 -16.21 5.80
N TYR A 256 -2.75 -15.91 6.34
CA TYR A 256 -1.81 -16.93 6.81
C TYR A 256 -2.34 -17.72 8.01
N GLU A 257 -3.07 -17.07 8.90
CA GLU A 257 -3.68 -17.71 10.08
C GLU A 257 -5.08 -18.30 9.81
N GLY A 258 -5.56 -18.25 8.55
CA GLY A 258 -6.86 -18.80 8.18
C GLY A 258 -8.06 -18.08 8.82
N ARG A 259 -7.86 -16.86 9.35
CA ARG A 259 -8.94 -16.01 9.86
C ARG A 259 -9.83 -15.51 8.73
N LEU A 260 -9.25 -15.35 7.56
CA LEU A 260 -9.92 -14.97 6.34
C LEU A 260 -9.42 -15.88 5.21
N ARG A 261 -10.31 -16.44 4.42
CA ARG A 261 -9.98 -17.24 3.25
C ARG A 261 -10.02 -16.35 2.01
N LEU A 262 -8.96 -16.38 1.20
CA LEU A 262 -8.83 -15.49 0.05
C LEU A 262 -10.00 -15.62 -0.95
N PRO A 263 -10.47 -16.81 -1.33
CA PRO A 263 -11.63 -16.92 -2.23
C PRO A 263 -12.91 -16.31 -1.67
N GLU A 264 -13.14 -16.43 -0.35
CA GLU A 264 -14.30 -15.84 0.33
C GLU A 264 -14.19 -14.32 0.37
N ALA A 265 -12.98 -13.79 0.60
CA ALA A 265 -12.70 -12.37 0.57
C ALA A 265 -12.96 -11.76 -0.81
N ILE A 266 -12.46 -12.40 -1.88
CA ILE A 266 -12.68 -11.97 -3.26
C ILE A 266 -14.18 -11.99 -3.59
N ASN A 267 -14.88 -13.09 -3.31
CA ASN A 267 -16.31 -13.18 -3.57
C ASN A 267 -17.10 -12.10 -2.84
N CYS A 268 -16.76 -11.82 -1.58
CA CYS A 268 -17.42 -10.79 -0.77
C CYS A 268 -17.35 -9.40 -1.44
N VAL A 269 -16.17 -8.97 -1.90
CA VAL A 269 -16.04 -7.65 -2.55
C VAL A 269 -16.70 -7.62 -3.92
N GLN A 270 -16.71 -8.74 -4.66
CA GLN A 270 -17.37 -8.86 -5.95
C GLN A 270 -18.89 -8.75 -5.82
N GLU A 271 -19.49 -9.40 -4.85
CA GLU A 271 -20.93 -9.31 -4.57
C GLU A 271 -21.33 -7.86 -4.26
N ILE A 272 -20.56 -7.16 -3.42
CA ILE A 272 -20.83 -5.77 -3.06
C ILE A 272 -20.75 -4.87 -4.31
N SER A 273 -19.74 -5.05 -5.15
CA SER A 273 -19.56 -4.26 -6.37
C SER A 273 -20.72 -4.46 -7.35
N ARG A 274 -21.20 -5.70 -7.53
CA ARG A 274 -22.36 -6.00 -8.38
C ARG A 274 -23.63 -5.32 -7.86
N HIS A 275 -23.90 -5.36 -6.55
CA HIS A 275 -25.07 -4.72 -5.95
C HIS A 275 -25.03 -3.19 -6.08
N ARG A 276 -23.85 -2.58 -5.97
CA ARG A 276 -23.66 -1.13 -6.17
C ARG A 276 -23.88 -0.72 -7.63
N GLY A 277 -23.43 -1.51 -8.59
CA GLY A 277 -23.69 -1.29 -10.02
C GLY A 277 -25.18 -1.32 -10.32
N ALA A 278 -25.87 -2.35 -9.89
CA ALA A 278 -27.30 -2.52 -10.12
C ALA A 278 -28.19 -1.44 -9.45
N ALA A 279 -27.72 -0.81 -8.37
CA ALA A 279 -28.43 0.28 -7.71
C ALA A 279 -28.28 1.63 -8.43
N LYS A 280 -27.17 1.83 -9.17
CA LYS A 280 -26.94 3.03 -9.99
C LYS A 280 -27.70 3.02 -11.30
N ASP A 281 -27.90 1.85 -11.91
CA ASP A 281 -28.64 1.70 -13.18
C ASP A 281 -30.17 1.89 -13.02
N LYS A 282 -30.67 1.92 -11.78
CA LYS A 282 -32.09 2.13 -11.46
C LYS A 282 -32.45 3.58 -11.12
N ARG A 283 -31.49 4.50 -11.16
CA ARG A 283 -31.69 5.95 -10.91
C ARG A 283 -31.45 6.76 -12.18
#